data_5d55632a395dabfca5173574ae720fbd
#
_entry.id   5d55632a395dabfca5173574ae720fbd
#
_cell.length_a   1.000
_cell.length_b   1.000
_cell.length_c   1.000
_cell.angle_alpha   90.00
_cell.angle_beta   90.00
_cell.angle_gamma   90.00
#
_symmetry.space_group_name_H-M   'P 1'
#
loop_
_entity.id
_entity.type
_entity.pdbx_description
1 polymer ?
#
loop_
_entity_poly.entity_id
_entity_poly.type
_entity_poly.pdbx_seq_one_letter_code
_entity_poly.pdbx_strand_id
1 'polypeptide(L)'
;MGYCQKEIVDKFAISKVVKVVPGGKLRQDSVRLGLEAVNGRHDLVLIHDGVRPMIEPDLVEAVIQTAAKHRAAIAALPAKDTVKEVNNHQVTATYDRTKVWMVQTPQAFYYDDILKAHREALASGLTEATDDALLIEKLGIPVRVVEGSEDNIKVTTPHDLALAQFLLRLKQSVK
;
A
#
# COMPACT_ATOMS: atom_id res chain seq x y z
N MET A 1 -10.03 -6.63 17.60
CA MET A 1 -11.17 -6.88 16.68
C MET A 1 -12.40 -6.07 17.05
N GLY A 2 -12.92 -6.17 18.26
CA GLY A 2 -14.18 -5.50 18.64
C GLY A 2 -14.20 -3.98 18.44
N TYR A 3 -13.08 -3.28 18.62
CA TYR A 3 -13.02 -1.83 18.42
C TYR A 3 -13.26 -1.44 16.96
N CYS A 4 -12.49 -1.99 16.02
CA CYS A 4 -12.65 -1.66 14.59
C CYS A 4 -14.06 -2.02 14.09
N GLN A 5 -14.59 -3.17 14.52
CA GLN A 5 -15.95 -3.56 14.15
C GLN A 5 -16.97 -2.53 14.65
N LYS A 6 -16.99 -2.24 15.95
CA LYS A 6 -18.00 -1.36 16.57
C LYS A 6 -17.82 0.12 16.20
N GLU A 7 -16.59 0.63 16.35
CA GLU A 7 -16.34 2.07 16.26
C GLU A 7 -16.13 2.56 14.81
N ILE A 8 -15.88 1.64 13.87
CA ILE A 8 -15.68 2.00 12.46
C ILE A 8 -16.76 1.37 11.60
N VAL A 9 -16.77 0.04 11.48
CA VAL A 9 -17.65 -0.64 10.50
C VAL A 9 -19.11 -0.41 10.82
N ASP A 10 -19.54 -0.72 12.04
CA ASP A 10 -20.94 -0.61 12.46
C ASP A 10 -21.37 0.85 12.59
N LYS A 11 -20.53 1.68 13.22
CA LYS A 11 -20.82 3.11 13.46
C LYS A 11 -21.01 3.91 12.18
N PHE A 12 -20.23 3.62 11.12
CA PHE A 12 -20.32 4.28 9.84
C PHE A 12 -21.08 3.47 8.78
N ALA A 13 -21.72 2.37 9.18
CA ALA A 13 -22.52 1.49 8.32
C ALA A 13 -21.79 1.09 7.04
N ILE A 14 -20.52 0.68 7.15
CA ILE A 14 -19.68 0.36 5.98
C ILE A 14 -20.07 -1.02 5.44
N SER A 15 -21.04 -1.05 4.55
CA SER A 15 -21.68 -2.29 4.04
C SER A 15 -20.77 -3.20 3.21
N LYS A 16 -19.64 -2.66 2.68
CA LYS A 16 -18.70 -3.43 1.86
C LYS A 16 -17.64 -4.18 2.68
N VAL A 17 -17.58 -3.97 3.99
CA VAL A 17 -16.68 -4.72 4.86
C VAL A 17 -17.24 -6.12 5.08
N VAL A 18 -16.58 -7.11 4.53
CA VAL A 18 -16.96 -8.53 4.66
C VAL A 18 -16.40 -9.14 5.93
N LYS A 19 -15.18 -8.75 6.32
CA LYS A 19 -14.49 -9.34 7.47
C LYS A 19 -13.46 -8.38 8.09
N VAL A 20 -13.39 -8.38 9.41
CA VAL A 20 -12.30 -7.76 10.18
C VAL A 20 -11.47 -8.90 10.79
N VAL A 21 -10.15 -8.88 10.51
CA VAL A 21 -9.23 -9.90 11.03
C VAL A 21 -8.17 -9.26 11.94
N PRO A 22 -7.63 -9.99 12.92
CA PRO A 22 -6.53 -9.48 13.73
C PRO A 22 -5.29 -9.33 12.86
N GLY A 23 -4.53 -8.27 13.09
CA GLY A 23 -3.20 -8.11 12.49
C GLY A 23 -2.14 -8.98 13.17
N GLY A 24 -0.98 -9.07 12.55
CA GLY A 24 0.22 -9.70 13.09
C GLY A 24 1.14 -8.71 13.81
N LYS A 25 2.34 -9.16 14.15
CA LYS A 25 3.37 -8.33 14.79
C LYS A 25 3.93 -7.27 13.83
N LEU A 26 4.04 -7.62 12.56
CA LEU A 26 4.56 -6.77 11.49
C LEU A 26 3.45 -6.45 10.48
N ARG A 27 3.66 -5.38 9.69
CA ARG A 27 2.76 -5.05 8.57
C ARG A 27 2.61 -6.24 7.62
N GLN A 28 3.71 -6.87 7.26
CA GLN A 28 3.75 -8.06 6.40
C GLN A 28 2.87 -9.21 6.93
N ASP A 29 2.91 -9.48 8.23
CA ASP A 29 2.04 -10.50 8.86
C ASP A 29 0.58 -10.11 8.77
N SER A 30 0.26 -8.84 8.99
CA SER A 30 -1.13 -8.34 8.92
C SER A 30 -1.70 -8.49 7.51
N VAL A 31 -0.91 -8.19 6.48
CA VAL A 31 -1.32 -8.39 5.08
C VAL A 31 -1.51 -9.88 4.78
N ARG A 32 -0.57 -10.74 5.17
CA ARG A 32 -0.68 -12.19 4.97
C ARG A 32 -1.96 -12.76 5.62
N LEU A 33 -2.24 -12.39 6.87
CA LEU A 33 -3.45 -12.84 7.56
C LEU A 33 -4.73 -12.33 6.89
N GLY A 34 -4.69 -11.10 6.34
CA GLY A 34 -5.77 -10.56 5.51
C GLY A 34 -5.99 -11.38 4.25
N LEU A 35 -4.92 -11.69 3.51
CA LEU A 35 -4.96 -12.51 2.30
C LEU A 35 -5.50 -13.92 2.59
N GLU A 36 -5.02 -14.57 3.64
CA GLU A 36 -5.48 -15.91 4.05
C GLU A 36 -6.95 -15.93 4.51
N ALA A 37 -7.48 -14.78 4.92
CA ALA A 37 -8.87 -14.65 5.35
C ALA A 37 -9.86 -14.35 4.20
N VAL A 38 -9.35 -14.08 2.99
CA VAL A 38 -10.17 -13.87 1.79
C VAL A 38 -10.85 -15.18 1.42
N ASN A 39 -12.17 -15.14 1.28
CA ASN A 39 -12.98 -16.30 0.89
C ASN A 39 -13.40 -16.18 -0.57
N GLY A 40 -13.51 -17.31 -1.26
CA GLY A 40 -13.94 -17.36 -2.67
C GLY A 40 -12.78 -17.24 -3.65
N ARG A 41 -13.12 -17.23 -4.95
CA ARG A 41 -12.16 -17.05 -6.04
C ARG A 41 -12.07 -15.56 -6.37
N HIS A 42 -10.87 -15.04 -6.26
CA HIS A 42 -10.54 -13.67 -6.65
C HIS A 42 -9.28 -13.71 -7.51
N ASP A 43 -9.32 -13.08 -8.68
CA ASP A 43 -8.18 -13.03 -9.57
C ASP A 43 -7.16 -11.99 -9.09
N LEU A 44 -7.65 -10.85 -8.57
CA LEU A 44 -6.86 -9.72 -8.12
C LEU A 44 -7.20 -9.34 -6.68
N VAL A 45 -6.19 -8.88 -5.98
CA VAL A 45 -6.33 -8.20 -4.68
C VAL A 45 -5.64 -6.85 -4.74
N LEU A 46 -6.19 -5.92 -3.97
CA LEU A 46 -5.62 -4.60 -3.79
C LEU A 46 -5.32 -4.40 -2.31
N ILE A 47 -4.07 -4.08 -1.99
CA ILE A 47 -3.59 -3.83 -0.64
C ILE A 47 -3.46 -2.33 -0.47
N HIS A 48 -4.12 -1.78 0.56
CA HIS A 48 -4.09 -0.35 0.83
C HIS A 48 -3.88 -0.05 2.31
N ASP A 49 -3.01 0.89 2.60
CA ASP A 49 -2.74 1.36 3.96
C ASP A 49 -3.97 2.12 4.50
N GLY A 50 -4.57 1.67 5.60
CA GLY A 50 -5.72 2.33 6.23
C GLY A 50 -5.44 3.75 6.73
N VAL A 51 -4.18 4.17 6.74
CA VAL A 51 -3.73 5.53 7.08
C VAL A 51 -3.50 6.42 5.84
N ARG A 52 -3.98 6.04 4.66
CA ARG A 52 -4.01 6.89 3.44
C ARG A 52 -5.46 7.23 3.05
N PRO A 53 -6.11 8.13 3.80
CA PRO A 53 -7.55 8.35 3.62
C PRO A 53 -7.90 9.18 2.38
N MET A 54 -6.90 9.74 1.68
CA MET A 54 -7.12 10.68 0.59
C MET A 54 -7.01 10.04 -0.80
N ILE A 55 -7.06 8.70 -0.86
CA ILE A 55 -7.02 7.96 -2.13
C ILE A 55 -8.17 8.36 -3.06
N GLU A 56 -7.85 8.59 -4.33
CA GLU A 56 -8.87 8.87 -5.36
C GLU A 56 -9.28 7.59 -6.10
N PRO A 57 -10.57 7.45 -6.45
CA PRO A 57 -11.07 6.29 -7.17
C PRO A 57 -10.34 6.03 -8.49
N ASP A 58 -9.96 7.07 -9.22
CA ASP A 58 -9.28 6.96 -10.52
C ASP A 58 -7.91 6.30 -10.37
N LEU A 59 -7.18 6.60 -9.28
CA LEU A 59 -5.90 5.95 -8.99
C LEU A 59 -6.10 4.47 -8.65
N VAL A 60 -7.15 4.14 -7.88
CA VAL A 60 -7.50 2.74 -7.57
C VAL A 60 -7.77 1.97 -8.87
N GLU A 61 -8.59 2.54 -9.75
CA GLU A 61 -8.94 1.93 -11.03
C GLU A 61 -7.70 1.73 -11.93
N ALA A 62 -6.85 2.75 -12.05
CA ALA A 62 -5.63 2.68 -12.85
C ALA A 62 -4.68 1.57 -12.36
N VAL A 63 -4.51 1.42 -11.05
CA VAL A 63 -3.67 0.37 -10.46
C VAL A 63 -4.26 -1.02 -10.70
N ILE A 64 -5.57 -1.19 -10.55
CA ILE A 64 -6.28 -2.46 -10.83
C ILE A 64 -6.13 -2.84 -12.30
N GLN A 65 -6.40 -1.92 -13.23
CA GLN A 65 -6.31 -2.18 -14.68
C GLN A 65 -4.88 -2.53 -15.10
N THR A 66 -3.88 -1.87 -14.50
CA THR A 66 -2.48 -2.16 -14.76
C THR A 66 -2.08 -3.55 -14.25
N ALA A 67 -2.50 -3.90 -13.03
CA ALA A 67 -2.26 -5.22 -12.48
C ALA A 67 -2.96 -6.33 -13.27
N ALA A 68 -4.18 -6.09 -13.75
CA ALA A 68 -4.90 -7.05 -14.60
C ALA A 68 -4.15 -7.39 -15.90
N LYS A 69 -3.42 -6.42 -16.46
CA LYS A 69 -2.62 -6.60 -17.68
C LYS A 69 -1.23 -7.17 -17.41
N HIS A 70 -0.63 -6.86 -16.27
CA HIS A 70 0.78 -7.09 -16.00
C HIS A 70 1.07 -7.93 -14.76
N ARG A 71 0.04 -8.43 -14.09
CA ARG A 71 0.05 -9.27 -12.86
C ARG A 71 0.36 -8.51 -11.57
N ALA A 72 1.12 -7.41 -11.63
CA ALA A 72 1.48 -6.63 -10.46
C ALA A 72 1.59 -5.14 -10.81
N ALA A 73 1.03 -4.28 -9.99
CA ALA A 73 1.11 -2.83 -10.13
C ALA A 73 1.10 -2.13 -8.76
N ILE A 74 1.85 -1.04 -8.66
CA ILE A 74 1.91 -0.20 -7.47
C ILE A 74 1.71 1.27 -7.83
N ALA A 75 1.14 2.04 -6.93
CA ALA A 75 1.18 3.50 -7.01
C ALA A 75 2.52 4.00 -6.48
N ALA A 76 3.15 4.94 -7.17
CA ALA A 76 4.35 5.62 -6.69
C ALA A 76 4.50 7.01 -7.32
N LEU A 77 5.32 7.86 -6.72
CA LEU A 77 5.68 9.19 -7.22
C LEU A 77 7.19 9.27 -7.47
N PRO A 78 7.64 9.96 -8.53
CA PRO A 78 9.06 10.21 -8.73
C PRO A 78 9.63 11.05 -7.58
N ALA A 79 10.84 10.74 -7.12
CA ALA A 79 11.52 11.53 -6.11
C ALA A 79 11.77 12.96 -6.60
N LYS A 80 11.33 13.96 -5.85
CA LYS A 80 11.52 15.38 -6.17
C LYS A 80 12.86 15.90 -5.71
N ASP A 81 13.28 15.47 -4.52
CA ASP A 81 14.52 15.91 -3.90
C ASP A 81 15.70 15.03 -4.32
N THR A 82 16.92 15.51 -4.06
CA THR A 82 18.13 14.70 -4.22
C THR A 82 18.15 13.60 -3.15
N VAL A 83 18.25 12.34 -3.58
CA VAL A 83 18.31 11.17 -2.70
C VAL A 83 19.75 10.77 -2.45
N LYS A 84 20.12 10.70 -1.18
CA LYS A 84 21.46 10.29 -0.71
C LYS A 84 21.37 9.01 0.11
N GLU A 85 22.31 8.12 -0.09
CA GLU A 85 22.59 7.07 0.88
C GLU A 85 23.51 7.62 1.97
N VAL A 86 23.19 7.32 3.23
CA VAL A 86 23.93 7.83 4.38
C VAL A 86 24.24 6.68 5.35
N ASN A 87 25.50 6.53 5.73
CA ASN A 87 25.92 5.62 6.77
C ASN A 87 26.70 6.41 7.84
N ASN A 88 26.36 6.23 9.12
CA ASN A 88 26.99 6.94 10.25
C ASN A 88 27.08 8.46 10.04
N HIS A 89 25.99 9.10 9.56
CA HIS A 89 25.92 10.54 9.24
C HIS A 89 26.84 11.01 8.12
N GLN A 90 27.47 10.09 7.39
CA GLN A 90 28.30 10.39 6.23
C GLN A 90 27.59 9.95 4.94
N VAL A 91 27.58 10.82 3.92
CA VAL A 91 27.05 10.49 2.60
C VAL A 91 27.95 9.45 1.94
N THR A 92 27.38 8.31 1.54
CA THR A 92 28.08 7.21 0.85
C THR A 92 27.77 7.14 -0.63
N ALA A 93 26.55 7.55 -1.04
CA ALA A 93 26.15 7.59 -2.45
C ALA A 93 25.13 8.68 -2.73
N THR A 94 25.02 9.03 -4.00
CA THR A 94 23.92 9.89 -4.54
C THR A 94 23.22 9.11 -5.63
N TYR A 95 21.91 8.93 -5.49
CA TYR A 95 21.12 8.23 -6.49
C TYR A 95 20.68 9.17 -7.62
N ASP A 96 20.58 8.62 -8.83
CA ASP A 96 19.92 9.29 -9.94
C ASP A 96 18.41 9.36 -9.66
N ARG A 97 17.93 10.52 -9.21
CA ARG A 97 16.52 10.71 -8.81
C ARG A 97 15.52 10.42 -9.92
N THR A 98 15.95 10.44 -11.19
CA THR A 98 15.06 10.10 -12.33
C THR A 98 14.64 8.64 -12.33
N LYS A 99 15.34 7.79 -11.57
CA LYS A 99 15.10 6.36 -11.43
C LYS A 99 14.59 5.98 -10.04
N VAL A 100 14.42 6.96 -9.14
CA VAL A 100 13.96 6.72 -7.77
C VAL A 100 12.52 7.16 -7.63
N TRP A 101 11.68 6.24 -7.14
CA TRP A 101 10.26 6.49 -6.93
C TRP A 101 9.88 6.22 -5.48
N MET A 102 9.02 7.07 -4.94
CA MET A 102 8.48 6.96 -3.59
C MET A 102 7.20 6.15 -3.63
N VAL A 103 7.27 4.92 -3.13
CA VAL A 103 6.16 3.96 -3.21
C VAL A 103 5.01 4.35 -2.30
N GLN A 104 3.81 4.25 -2.85
CA GLN A 104 2.55 4.43 -2.14
C GLN A 104 1.75 3.13 -2.14
N THR A 105 0.59 3.16 -1.53
CA THR A 105 -0.51 2.23 -1.78
C THR A 105 -1.68 3.01 -2.38
N PRO A 106 -2.53 2.39 -3.25
CA PRO A 106 -2.74 0.94 -3.39
C PRO A 106 -1.63 0.23 -4.18
N GLN A 107 -1.49 -1.06 -3.86
CA GLN A 107 -0.70 -2.02 -4.61
C GLN A 107 -1.63 -3.17 -5.00
N ALA A 108 -1.68 -3.54 -6.27
CA ALA A 108 -2.55 -4.60 -6.77
C ALA A 108 -1.76 -5.73 -7.39
N PHE A 109 -2.19 -6.94 -7.12
CA PHE A 109 -1.50 -8.17 -7.51
C PHE A 109 -2.51 -9.26 -7.87
N TYR A 110 -2.09 -10.23 -8.70
CA TYR A 110 -2.82 -11.49 -8.77
C TYR A 110 -2.80 -12.17 -7.41
N TYR A 111 -3.98 -12.64 -6.97
CA TYR A 111 -4.17 -13.18 -5.61
C TYR A 111 -3.23 -14.33 -5.30
N ASP A 112 -3.15 -15.30 -6.21
CA ASP A 112 -2.30 -16.48 -5.99
C ASP A 112 -0.81 -16.13 -5.92
N ASP A 113 -0.35 -15.14 -6.69
CA ASP A 113 1.04 -14.70 -6.68
C ASP A 113 1.41 -14.06 -5.36
N ILE A 114 0.60 -13.10 -4.88
CA ILE A 114 0.92 -12.40 -3.63
C ILE A 114 0.75 -13.29 -2.41
N LEU A 115 -0.24 -14.19 -2.40
CA LEU A 115 -0.39 -15.16 -1.33
C LEU A 115 0.80 -16.13 -1.27
N LYS A 116 1.27 -16.61 -2.44
CA LYS A 116 2.48 -17.42 -2.55
C LYS A 116 3.70 -16.67 -2.04
N ALA A 117 3.89 -15.42 -2.48
CA ALA A 117 5.02 -14.58 -2.08
C ALA A 117 5.09 -14.40 -0.54
N HIS A 118 3.96 -14.11 0.09
CA HIS A 118 3.89 -14.00 1.56
C HIS A 118 4.19 -15.32 2.28
N ARG A 119 3.74 -16.46 1.75
CA ARG A 119 4.02 -17.79 2.33
C ARG A 119 5.49 -18.16 2.20
N GLU A 120 6.12 -17.91 1.05
CA GLU A 120 7.55 -18.14 0.85
C GLU A 120 8.40 -17.22 1.75
N ALA A 121 8.02 -15.96 1.91
CA ALA A 121 8.67 -15.04 2.82
C ALA A 121 8.61 -15.54 4.28
N LEU A 122 7.44 -16.02 4.72
CA LEU A 122 7.30 -16.62 6.04
C LEU A 122 8.18 -17.87 6.20
N ALA A 123 8.18 -18.77 5.23
CA ALA A 123 8.97 -20.00 5.27
C ALA A 123 10.48 -19.75 5.27
N SER A 124 10.95 -18.70 4.58
CA SER A 124 12.36 -18.29 4.53
C SER A 124 12.81 -17.41 5.69
N GLY A 125 11.89 -17.02 6.60
CA GLY A 125 12.19 -16.11 7.70
C GLY A 125 12.40 -14.66 7.27
N LEU A 126 11.98 -14.26 6.06
CA LEU A 126 12.03 -12.88 5.59
C LEU A 126 10.94 -12.06 6.30
N THR A 127 11.35 -11.21 7.24
CA THR A 127 10.44 -10.41 8.07
C THR A 127 10.46 -8.92 7.77
N GLU A 128 11.37 -8.46 6.91
CA GLU A 128 11.66 -7.03 6.70
C GLU A 128 11.27 -6.54 5.29
N ALA A 129 10.22 -7.10 4.70
CA ALA A 129 9.69 -6.52 3.46
C ALA A 129 9.05 -5.16 3.77
N THR A 130 9.59 -4.12 3.15
CA THR A 130 9.12 -2.73 3.32
C THR A 130 7.75 -2.50 2.71
N ASP A 131 7.43 -3.25 1.66
CA ASP A 131 6.13 -3.27 0.98
C ASP A 131 5.83 -4.67 0.40
N ASP A 132 4.65 -4.81 -0.21
CA ASP A 132 4.22 -6.10 -0.76
C ASP A 132 4.84 -6.36 -2.15
N ALA A 133 5.21 -5.30 -2.87
CA ALA A 133 5.86 -5.40 -4.18
C ALA A 133 7.21 -6.09 -4.09
N LEU A 134 8.00 -5.83 -3.05
CA LEU A 134 9.29 -6.50 -2.82
C LEU A 134 9.15 -8.02 -2.79
N LEU A 135 8.06 -8.55 -2.24
CA LEU A 135 7.82 -9.99 -2.19
C LEU A 135 7.53 -10.56 -3.59
N ILE A 136 6.79 -9.82 -4.40
CA ILE A 136 6.49 -10.17 -5.80
C ILE A 136 7.76 -10.13 -6.66
N GLU A 137 8.61 -9.11 -6.46
CA GLU A 137 9.91 -9.00 -7.14
C GLU A 137 10.82 -10.20 -6.83
N LYS A 138 10.80 -10.70 -5.59
CA LYS A 138 11.54 -11.91 -5.19
C LYS A 138 11.05 -13.19 -5.89
N LEU A 139 9.80 -13.23 -6.35
CA LEU A 139 9.29 -14.29 -7.23
C LEU A 139 9.71 -14.12 -8.70
N GLY A 140 10.44 -13.05 -9.04
CA GLY A 140 10.81 -12.72 -10.41
C GLY A 140 9.67 -12.17 -11.26
N ILE A 141 8.58 -11.73 -10.64
CA ILE A 141 7.43 -11.12 -11.32
C ILE A 141 7.67 -9.62 -11.47
N PRO A 142 7.67 -9.06 -12.68
CA PRO A 142 7.84 -7.63 -12.88
C PRO A 142 6.69 -6.83 -12.29
N VAL A 143 7.01 -5.78 -11.54
CA VAL A 143 6.02 -4.86 -10.96
C VAL A 143 5.94 -3.59 -11.80
N ARG A 144 4.74 -3.20 -12.21
CA ARG A 144 4.48 -1.96 -12.95
C ARG A 144 4.19 -0.81 -11.99
N VAL A 145 4.68 0.37 -12.37
CA VAL A 145 4.41 1.58 -11.62
C VAL A 145 3.30 2.37 -12.31
N VAL A 146 2.32 2.80 -11.52
CA VAL A 146 1.29 3.78 -11.88
C VAL A 146 1.62 5.06 -11.14
N GLU A 147 1.58 6.20 -11.81
CA GLU A 147 1.83 7.47 -11.15
C GLU A 147 0.77 7.74 -10.08
N GLY A 148 1.25 7.95 -8.85
CA GLY A 148 0.43 8.20 -7.68
C GLY A 148 -0.07 9.63 -7.58
N SER A 149 -0.47 10.03 -6.38
CA SER A 149 -0.91 11.40 -6.09
C SER A 149 -0.18 11.96 -4.87
N GLU A 150 0.20 13.23 -4.91
CA GLU A 150 0.77 13.93 -3.76
C GLU A 150 -0.24 14.04 -2.61
N ASP A 151 -1.53 14.11 -2.94
CA ASP A 151 -2.60 14.13 -1.95
C ASP A 151 -2.81 12.77 -1.27
N ASN A 152 -2.31 11.67 -1.85
CA ASN A 152 -2.41 10.33 -1.28
C ASN A 152 -1.38 10.12 -0.14
N ILE A 153 -1.38 11.05 0.80
CA ILE A 153 -0.45 11.09 1.94
C ILE A 153 -0.69 9.94 2.90
N LYS A 154 0.38 9.54 3.59
CA LYS A 154 0.31 8.57 4.70
C LYS A 154 0.27 9.31 6.03
N VAL A 155 -0.85 9.26 6.72
CA VAL A 155 -1.05 9.94 8.02
C VAL A 155 -0.39 9.13 9.13
N THR A 156 0.78 9.56 9.57
CA THR A 156 1.57 8.89 10.61
C THR A 156 1.97 9.81 11.75
N THR A 157 1.87 11.12 11.53
CA THR A 157 2.20 12.16 12.51
C THR A 157 1.04 13.14 12.69
N PRO A 158 1.02 13.93 13.80
CA PRO A 158 0.05 15.03 13.94
C PRO A 158 0.11 16.07 12.81
N HIS A 159 1.31 16.28 12.22
CA HIS A 159 1.48 17.16 11.06
C HIS A 159 0.73 16.61 9.83
N ASP A 160 0.87 15.31 9.55
CA ASP A 160 0.17 14.66 8.44
C ASP A 160 -1.35 14.74 8.62
N LEU A 161 -1.84 14.63 9.86
CA LEU A 161 -3.26 14.75 10.15
C LEU A 161 -3.78 16.17 9.85
N ALA A 162 -3.03 17.19 10.21
CA ALA A 162 -3.38 18.57 9.89
C ALA A 162 -3.41 18.81 8.38
N LEU A 163 -2.44 18.25 7.64
CA LEU A 163 -2.40 18.30 6.18
C LEU A 163 -3.60 17.56 5.57
N ALA A 164 -3.93 16.36 6.05
CA ALA A 164 -5.10 15.60 5.57
C ALA A 164 -6.40 16.39 5.77
N GLN A 165 -6.57 17.03 6.93
CA GLN A 165 -7.73 17.88 7.20
C GLN A 165 -7.81 19.09 6.26
N PHE A 166 -6.67 19.70 5.96
CA PHE A 166 -6.60 20.83 5.01
C PHE A 166 -7.00 20.36 3.59
N LEU A 167 -6.42 19.28 3.10
CA LEU A 167 -6.74 18.70 1.80
C LEU A 167 -8.23 18.33 1.67
N LEU A 168 -8.80 17.75 2.73
CA LEU A 168 -10.23 17.41 2.76
C LEU A 168 -11.13 18.64 2.62
N ARG A 169 -10.78 19.75 3.29
CA ARG A 169 -11.51 21.02 3.17
C ARG A 169 -11.43 21.59 1.76
N LEU A 170 -10.25 21.55 1.13
CA LEU A 170 -10.09 22.02 -0.24
C LEU A 170 -10.99 21.24 -1.20
N LYS A 171 -11.04 19.91 -1.08
CA LYS A 171 -11.92 19.06 -1.92
C LYS A 171 -13.41 19.34 -1.73
N GLN A 172 -13.82 19.74 -0.54
CA GLN A 172 -15.21 20.13 -0.25
C GLN A 172 -15.56 21.52 -0.79
N SER A 173 -14.58 22.41 -0.93
CA SER A 173 -14.79 23.78 -1.42
C SER A 173 -14.87 23.87 -2.96
N VAL A 174 -14.46 22.84 -3.67
CA VAL A 174 -14.43 22.78 -5.15
C VAL A 174 -15.69 22.05 -5.72
N LYS A 175 -16.52 21.49 -4.84
CA LYS A 175 -17.83 20.91 -5.20
C LYS A 175 -18.94 21.93 -4.99
#